data_28d38a5d3452237c6c0420fad7468ea1
#
_entry.id   28d38a5d3452237c6c0420fad7468ea1
#
_cell.length_a   1.000
_cell.length_b   1.000
_cell.length_c   1.000
_cell.angle_alpha   90.00
_cell.angle_beta   90.00
_cell.angle_gamma   90.00
#
_symmetry.space_group_name_H-M   'P 1'
#
loop_
_entity.id
_entity.type
_entity.pdbx_description
1 polymer ?
#
loop_
_entity_poly.entity_id
_entity_poly.type
_entity_poly.pdbx_seq_one_letter_code
_entity_poly.pdbx_strand_id
1 'polypeptide(L)'
;MKAKENAVDSYEQKVKALESQLFAIESEKNLKFRQAQNKLKQAYLKVQSDSIDLQAVTTQLRIAETQYNRSVNLNKEGLKPMTDVEEKRVKLQQMQAKIITQENSFLTSKNEVLNATMELNRITAEYAEKTAKANSDKQTALSTQYDTEAQVNKLKNQYVNYQIRNGMYYITAPQDGYVNRALQSGLGETIKEGTSVVSIMPANFEIAVETYIDPVNFPLINNGEKVRVWFDGWPTIIFSGWPGASFGTFGGTIVAKENFISQNGKYRVLIAPDPEDKKWPDLLSIGSGAQTLALLNDVPIWFEIWRTLN
;
A
#
# COMPACT_ATOMS: atom_id res chain seq x y z
N MET A 1 9.05 -8.78 19.43
CA MET A 1 8.45 -8.86 18.10
C MET A 1 7.18 -9.71 18.14
N LYS A 2 7.23 -11.01 18.43
CA LYS A 2 6.08 -11.92 18.47
C LYS A 2 4.88 -11.45 19.31
N ALA A 3 5.11 -10.84 20.47
CA ALA A 3 4.03 -10.28 21.29
C ALA A 3 3.28 -9.11 20.61
N LYS A 4 3.97 -8.29 19.79
CA LYS A 4 3.33 -7.20 19.04
C LYS A 4 2.59 -7.73 17.80
N GLU A 5 3.07 -8.78 17.16
CA GLU A 5 2.35 -9.47 16.08
C GLU A 5 1.03 -10.05 16.61
N ASN A 6 1.05 -10.75 17.74
CA ASN A 6 -0.17 -11.25 18.38
C ASN A 6 -1.15 -10.11 18.76
N ALA A 7 -0.63 -8.92 19.10
CA ALA A 7 -1.48 -7.77 19.38
C ALA A 7 -2.17 -7.25 18.10
N VAL A 8 -1.50 -7.25 16.95
CA VAL A 8 -2.12 -6.91 15.65
C VAL A 8 -3.28 -7.86 15.35
N ASP A 9 -3.07 -9.15 15.47
CA ASP A 9 -4.11 -10.17 15.24
C ASP A 9 -5.32 -9.97 16.18
N SER A 10 -5.05 -9.63 17.44
CA SER A 10 -6.08 -9.35 18.44
C SER A 10 -6.92 -8.11 18.05
N TYR A 11 -6.30 -7.05 17.57
CA TYR A 11 -7.02 -5.87 17.09
C TYR A 11 -7.81 -6.15 15.81
N GLU A 12 -7.29 -6.96 14.89
CA GLU A 12 -8.03 -7.40 13.71
C GLU A 12 -9.31 -8.17 14.10
N GLN A 13 -9.20 -9.09 15.07
CA GLN A 13 -10.38 -9.80 15.59
C GLN A 13 -11.39 -8.84 16.25
N LYS A 14 -10.89 -7.83 16.99
CA LYS A 14 -11.73 -6.80 17.59
C LYS A 14 -12.47 -5.98 16.54
N VAL A 15 -11.82 -5.61 15.44
CA VAL A 15 -12.46 -4.90 14.34
C VAL A 15 -13.57 -5.74 13.72
N LYS A 16 -13.34 -7.02 13.45
CA LYS A 16 -14.36 -7.96 12.93
C LYS A 16 -15.54 -8.13 13.88
N ALA A 17 -15.29 -8.17 15.19
CA ALA A 17 -16.35 -8.23 16.21
C ALA A 17 -17.21 -6.95 16.22
N LEU A 18 -16.59 -5.76 16.10
CA LEU A 18 -17.28 -4.49 16.02
C LEU A 18 -18.10 -4.35 14.71
N GLU A 19 -17.64 -4.90 13.61
CA GLU A 19 -18.40 -4.97 12.36
C GLU A 19 -19.65 -5.85 12.50
N SER A 20 -19.52 -7.00 13.15
CA SER A 20 -20.65 -7.87 13.46
C SER A 20 -21.64 -7.19 14.40
N GLN A 21 -21.15 -6.42 15.39
CA GLN A 21 -21.96 -5.62 16.30
C GLN A 21 -22.73 -4.52 15.54
N LEU A 22 -22.10 -3.81 14.61
CA LEU A 22 -22.77 -2.81 13.76
C LEU A 22 -23.91 -3.42 12.96
N PHE A 23 -23.69 -4.57 12.36
CA PHE A 23 -24.73 -5.29 11.63
C PHE A 23 -25.90 -5.71 12.54
N ALA A 24 -25.63 -6.17 13.76
CA ALA A 24 -26.65 -6.51 14.74
C ALA A 24 -27.46 -5.29 15.17
N ILE A 25 -26.80 -4.15 15.44
CA ILE A 25 -27.43 -2.87 15.79
C ILE A 25 -28.39 -2.42 14.66
N GLU A 26 -27.96 -2.51 13.41
CA GLU A 26 -28.78 -2.11 12.27
C GLU A 26 -29.99 -3.04 12.09
N SER A 27 -29.81 -4.34 12.27
CA SER A 27 -30.90 -5.32 12.20
C SER A 27 -31.94 -5.08 13.32
N GLU A 28 -31.47 -4.82 14.54
CA GLU A 28 -32.34 -4.50 15.67
C GLU A 28 -33.09 -3.18 15.46
N LYS A 29 -32.39 -2.13 14.96
CA LYS A 29 -33.00 -0.86 14.57
C LYS A 29 -34.15 -1.09 13.59
N ASN A 30 -33.95 -1.84 12.54
CA ASN A 30 -34.94 -2.10 11.51
C ASN A 30 -36.16 -2.82 12.09
N LEU A 31 -35.94 -3.77 13.00
CA LEU A 31 -37.04 -4.48 13.69
C LEU A 31 -37.85 -3.53 14.59
N LYS A 32 -37.17 -2.78 15.46
CA LYS A 32 -37.81 -1.81 16.37
C LYS A 32 -38.54 -0.71 15.64
N PHE A 33 -37.93 -0.21 14.55
CA PHE A 33 -38.55 0.82 13.72
C PHE A 33 -39.84 0.31 13.07
N ARG A 34 -39.84 -0.91 12.50
CA ARG A 34 -41.08 -1.52 11.96
C ARG A 34 -42.15 -1.74 13.01
N GLN A 35 -41.76 -2.15 14.22
CA GLN A 35 -42.71 -2.32 15.33
C GLN A 35 -43.37 -0.98 15.71
N ALA A 36 -42.56 0.09 15.85
CA ALA A 36 -43.06 1.42 16.17
C ALA A 36 -43.92 1.99 15.03
N GLN A 37 -43.56 1.74 13.77
CA GLN A 37 -44.35 2.15 12.62
C GLN A 37 -45.72 1.45 12.57
N ASN A 38 -45.77 0.16 12.93
CA ASN A 38 -47.05 -0.55 13.06
C ASN A 38 -47.91 -0.01 14.17
N LYS A 39 -47.32 0.35 15.33
CA LYS A 39 -48.04 1.01 16.42
C LYS A 39 -48.62 2.37 15.99
N LEU A 40 -47.81 3.16 15.28
CA LEU A 40 -48.27 4.43 14.73
C LEU A 40 -49.47 4.24 13.78
N LYS A 41 -49.39 3.25 12.88
CA LYS A 41 -50.49 2.93 11.99
C LYS A 41 -51.75 2.50 12.72
N GLN A 42 -51.63 1.69 13.79
CA GLN A 42 -52.76 1.32 14.66
C GLN A 42 -53.38 2.54 15.35
N ALA A 43 -52.54 3.45 15.85
CA ALA A 43 -53.04 4.69 16.50
C ALA A 43 -53.79 5.58 15.48
N TYR A 44 -53.32 5.69 14.23
CA TYR A 44 -54.05 6.42 13.19
C TYR A 44 -55.43 5.77 12.88
N LEU A 45 -55.48 4.46 12.79
CA LEU A 45 -56.76 3.74 12.55
C LEU A 45 -57.74 3.95 13.71
N LYS A 46 -57.22 4.03 14.98
CA LYS A 46 -58.04 4.32 16.15
C LYS A 46 -58.59 5.75 16.12
N VAL A 47 -57.78 6.73 15.75
CA VAL A 47 -58.22 8.14 15.56
C VAL A 47 -59.34 8.19 14.50
N GLN A 48 -59.19 7.47 13.39
CA GLN A 48 -60.20 7.41 12.35
C GLN A 48 -61.53 6.81 12.89
N SER A 49 -61.45 5.71 13.63
CA SER A 49 -62.62 5.09 14.27
C SER A 49 -63.32 6.04 15.24
N ASP A 50 -62.55 6.62 16.21
CA ASP A 50 -63.08 7.53 17.22
C ASP A 50 -63.67 8.82 16.58
N SER A 51 -63.09 9.26 15.44
CA SER A 51 -63.63 10.39 14.68
C SER A 51 -65.02 10.09 14.09
N ILE A 52 -65.19 8.86 13.51
CA ILE A 52 -66.49 8.43 12.99
C ILE A 52 -67.50 8.28 14.10
N ASP A 53 -67.10 7.72 15.24
CA ASP A 53 -67.97 7.55 16.40
C ASP A 53 -68.38 8.92 16.96
N LEU A 54 -67.48 9.87 17.03
CA LEU A 54 -67.79 11.24 17.45
C LEU A 54 -68.82 11.90 16.51
N GLN A 55 -68.63 11.74 15.19
CA GLN A 55 -69.57 12.25 14.19
C GLN A 55 -70.97 11.61 14.36
N ALA A 56 -71.03 10.30 14.65
CA ALA A 56 -72.29 9.58 14.89
C ALA A 56 -72.98 10.10 16.13
N VAL A 57 -72.24 10.26 17.22
CA VAL A 57 -72.80 10.81 18.52
C VAL A 57 -73.25 12.25 18.34
N THR A 58 -72.48 13.08 17.62
CA THR A 58 -72.90 14.48 17.31
C THR A 58 -74.20 14.52 16.54
N THR A 59 -74.39 13.59 15.59
CA THR A 59 -75.67 13.50 14.88
C THR A 59 -76.79 13.04 15.78
N GLN A 60 -76.56 12.08 16.69
CA GLN A 60 -77.55 11.67 17.70
C GLN A 60 -77.97 12.81 18.67
N LEU A 61 -76.98 13.62 19.10
CA LEU A 61 -77.23 14.79 19.93
C LEU A 61 -78.16 15.78 19.22
N ARG A 62 -77.86 16.13 17.97
CA ARG A 62 -78.71 17.05 17.18
C ARG A 62 -80.15 16.53 17.00
N ILE A 63 -80.31 15.20 16.82
CA ILE A 63 -81.64 14.56 16.73
C ILE A 63 -82.37 14.70 18.10
N ALA A 64 -81.66 14.44 19.21
CA ALA A 64 -82.25 14.55 20.55
C ALA A 64 -82.65 16.01 20.88
N GLU A 65 -81.86 17.01 20.53
CA GLU A 65 -82.20 18.45 20.66
C GLU A 65 -83.40 18.77 19.80
N THR A 66 -83.48 18.34 18.59
CA THR A 66 -84.65 18.60 17.72
C THR A 66 -85.94 17.97 18.31
N GLN A 67 -85.81 16.73 18.81
CA GLN A 67 -86.97 16.04 19.46
C GLN A 67 -87.41 16.71 20.70
N TYR A 68 -86.46 17.16 21.59
CA TYR A 68 -86.77 17.92 22.80
C TYR A 68 -87.49 19.22 22.46
N ASN A 69 -86.91 20.03 21.56
CA ASN A 69 -87.50 21.33 21.17
C ASN A 69 -88.90 21.12 20.54
N ARG A 70 -89.14 20.10 19.73
CA ARG A 70 -90.44 19.74 19.21
C ARG A 70 -91.40 19.38 20.32
N SER A 71 -91.05 18.57 21.34
CA SER A 71 -91.88 18.21 22.45
C SER A 71 -92.21 19.38 23.30
N VAL A 72 -91.32 20.32 23.56
CA VAL A 72 -91.56 21.56 24.27
C VAL A 72 -92.65 22.42 23.57
N ASN A 73 -92.55 22.58 22.25
CA ASN A 73 -93.51 23.37 21.44
C ASN A 73 -94.87 22.70 21.42
N LEU A 74 -95.00 21.41 21.25
CA LEU A 74 -96.27 20.69 21.27
C LEU A 74 -96.90 20.68 22.64
N ASN A 75 -96.13 20.71 23.71
CA ASN A 75 -96.65 20.87 25.10
C ASN A 75 -97.20 22.27 25.32
N LYS A 76 -96.58 23.33 24.87
CA LYS A 76 -97.06 24.71 24.89
C LYS A 76 -98.37 24.86 24.15
N GLU A 77 -98.61 24.07 23.09
CA GLU A 77 -99.86 24.04 22.33
C GLU A 77 -100.95 23.14 22.98
N GLY A 78 -100.63 22.51 24.14
CA GLY A 78 -101.52 21.59 24.81
C GLY A 78 -101.67 20.19 24.12
N LEU A 79 -100.83 19.88 23.13
CA LEU A 79 -100.95 18.65 22.36
C LEU A 79 -100.15 17.43 22.92
N LYS A 80 -99.28 17.71 23.93
CA LYS A 80 -98.46 16.68 24.57
C LYS A 80 -98.36 16.92 26.10
N PRO A 81 -98.29 15.83 26.93
CA PRO A 81 -98.13 15.97 28.39
C PRO A 81 -96.69 16.40 28.72
N MET A 82 -96.52 17.00 29.92
CA MET A 82 -95.24 17.44 30.46
C MET A 82 -94.21 16.28 30.63
N THR A 83 -94.70 15.06 30.92
CA THR A 83 -93.92 13.86 31.06
C THR A 83 -93.11 13.51 29.78
N ASP A 84 -93.71 13.77 28.61
CA ASP A 84 -93.01 13.59 27.30
C ASP A 84 -91.85 14.56 27.15
N VAL A 85 -92.01 15.79 27.63
CA VAL A 85 -90.96 16.82 27.62
C VAL A 85 -89.81 16.42 28.54
N GLU A 86 -90.15 15.94 29.75
CA GLU A 86 -89.13 15.47 30.70
C GLU A 86 -88.35 14.25 30.20
N GLU A 87 -89.05 13.29 29.57
CA GLU A 87 -88.39 12.15 28.92
C GLU A 87 -87.40 12.60 27.88
N LYS A 88 -87.75 13.47 26.93
CA LYS A 88 -86.88 14.01 25.91
C LYS A 88 -85.74 14.86 26.46
N ARG A 89 -85.97 15.58 27.58
CA ARG A 89 -84.91 16.32 28.31
C ARG A 89 -83.88 15.37 28.91
N VAL A 90 -84.30 14.28 29.56
CA VAL A 90 -83.32 13.25 30.06
C VAL A 90 -82.53 12.64 28.92
N LYS A 91 -83.18 12.32 27.77
CA LYS A 91 -82.48 11.81 26.59
C LYS A 91 -81.44 12.78 26.02
N LEU A 92 -81.79 14.11 26.01
CA LEU A 92 -80.87 15.14 25.58
C LEU A 92 -79.63 15.21 26.51
N GLN A 93 -79.89 15.21 27.84
CA GLN A 93 -78.76 15.20 28.81
C GLN A 93 -77.87 13.97 28.70
N GLN A 94 -78.46 12.78 28.42
CA GLN A 94 -77.70 11.58 28.18
C GLN A 94 -76.82 11.71 26.94
N MET A 95 -77.31 12.32 25.85
CA MET A 95 -76.52 12.56 24.66
C MET A 95 -75.42 13.61 24.85
N GLN A 96 -75.71 14.65 25.63
CA GLN A 96 -74.65 15.63 26.01
C GLN A 96 -73.55 15.00 26.85
N ALA A 97 -73.84 14.11 27.78
CA ALA A 97 -72.79 13.35 28.47
C ALA A 97 -72.03 12.43 27.59
N LYS A 98 -72.72 11.76 26.61
CA LYS A 98 -72.07 10.82 25.65
C LYS A 98 -71.14 11.56 24.74
N ILE A 99 -71.48 12.79 24.25
CA ILE A 99 -70.55 13.52 23.35
C ILE A 99 -69.26 13.86 24.05
N ILE A 100 -69.31 14.33 25.32
CA ILE A 100 -68.08 14.63 26.09
C ILE A 100 -67.20 13.40 26.24
N THR A 101 -67.80 12.23 26.51
CA THR A 101 -67.03 10.98 26.58
C THR A 101 -66.35 10.65 25.26
N GLN A 102 -67.07 10.84 24.14
CA GLN A 102 -66.53 10.53 22.83
C GLN A 102 -65.46 11.55 22.37
N GLU A 103 -65.62 12.82 22.70
CA GLU A 103 -64.60 13.85 22.51
C GLU A 103 -63.30 13.52 23.26
N ASN A 104 -63.43 13.10 24.52
CA ASN A 104 -62.28 12.64 25.30
C ASN A 104 -61.61 11.40 24.72
N SER A 105 -62.38 10.44 24.22
CA SER A 105 -61.81 9.27 23.50
C SER A 105 -61.02 9.69 22.24
N PHE A 106 -61.62 10.57 21.43
CA PHE A 106 -60.95 11.11 20.24
C PHE A 106 -59.68 11.90 20.56
N LEU A 107 -59.70 12.71 21.63
CA LEU A 107 -58.52 13.43 22.10
C LEU A 107 -57.44 12.44 22.58
N THR A 108 -57.84 11.40 23.31
CA THR A 108 -56.92 10.34 23.78
C THR A 108 -56.26 9.61 22.60
N SER A 109 -57.03 9.25 21.60
CA SER A 109 -56.47 8.58 20.42
C SER A 109 -55.50 9.48 19.60
N LYS A 110 -55.76 10.80 19.54
CA LYS A 110 -54.82 11.76 18.98
C LYS A 110 -53.51 11.82 19.78
N ASN A 111 -53.59 11.80 21.09
CA ASN A 111 -52.40 11.75 21.93
C ASN A 111 -51.62 10.45 21.77
N GLU A 112 -52.30 9.31 21.51
CA GLU A 112 -51.64 8.04 21.17
C GLU A 112 -50.83 8.13 19.85
N VAL A 113 -51.37 8.84 18.84
CA VAL A 113 -50.61 9.12 17.59
C VAL A 113 -49.36 9.94 17.88
N LEU A 114 -49.48 11.00 18.66
CA LEU A 114 -48.36 11.84 19.05
C LEU A 114 -47.28 11.04 19.79
N ASN A 115 -47.70 10.23 20.78
CA ASN A 115 -46.80 9.36 21.53
C ASN A 115 -46.09 8.33 20.64
N ALA A 116 -46.81 7.70 19.69
CA ALA A 116 -46.23 6.76 18.75
C ALA A 116 -45.23 7.42 17.78
N THR A 117 -45.50 8.69 17.41
CA THR A 117 -44.59 9.49 16.60
C THR A 117 -43.28 9.84 17.37
N MET A 118 -43.46 10.25 18.63
CA MET A 118 -42.33 10.52 19.52
C MET A 118 -41.45 9.26 19.74
N GLU A 119 -42.07 8.10 19.88
CA GLU A 119 -41.37 6.82 20.05
C GLU A 119 -40.55 6.47 18.78
N LEU A 120 -41.08 6.71 17.58
CA LEU A 120 -40.31 6.57 16.33
C LEU A 120 -39.07 7.45 16.29
N ASN A 121 -39.22 8.72 16.68
CA ASN A 121 -38.10 9.65 16.73
C ASN A 121 -37.07 9.23 17.80
N ARG A 122 -37.52 8.78 18.96
CA ARG A 122 -36.67 8.25 20.03
C ARG A 122 -35.85 7.06 19.56
N ILE A 123 -36.46 6.07 18.90
CA ILE A 123 -35.78 4.91 18.36
C ILE A 123 -34.74 5.36 17.34
N THR A 124 -35.09 6.28 16.44
CA THR A 124 -34.15 6.78 15.42
C THR A 124 -32.91 7.43 16.04
N ALA A 125 -33.14 8.29 17.08
CA ALA A 125 -32.04 8.96 17.78
C ALA A 125 -31.15 7.97 18.55
N GLU A 126 -31.77 7.03 19.29
CA GLU A 126 -31.06 6.03 20.10
C GLU A 126 -30.15 5.16 19.23
N TYR A 127 -30.68 4.67 18.10
CA TYR A 127 -29.89 3.83 17.21
C TYR A 127 -28.83 4.62 16.40
N ALA A 128 -29.07 5.91 16.13
CA ALA A 128 -28.05 6.78 15.57
C ALA A 128 -26.83 6.92 16.52
N GLU A 129 -27.14 7.15 17.83
CA GLU A 129 -26.12 7.21 18.87
C GLU A 129 -25.32 5.88 18.99
N LYS A 130 -26.02 4.73 19.08
CA LYS A 130 -25.40 3.42 19.18
C LYS A 130 -24.49 3.14 17.97
N THR A 131 -24.95 3.48 16.78
CA THR A 131 -24.18 3.29 15.54
C THR A 131 -22.96 4.22 15.51
N ALA A 132 -23.10 5.48 15.89
CA ALA A 132 -22.00 6.43 15.97
C ALA A 132 -20.93 5.97 16.96
N LYS A 133 -21.35 5.49 18.14
CA LYS A 133 -20.44 4.95 19.16
C LYS A 133 -19.70 3.71 18.65
N ALA A 134 -20.38 2.72 18.08
CA ALA A 134 -19.76 1.51 17.56
C ALA A 134 -18.80 1.81 16.40
N ASN A 135 -19.12 2.79 15.53
CA ASN A 135 -18.21 3.26 14.50
C ASN A 135 -16.97 3.95 15.09
N SER A 136 -17.12 4.78 16.10
CA SER A 136 -15.98 5.41 16.79
C SER A 136 -15.06 4.37 17.42
N ASP A 137 -15.62 3.37 18.08
CA ASP A 137 -14.87 2.28 18.69
C ASP A 137 -14.12 1.46 17.61
N LYS A 138 -14.76 1.21 16.45
CA LYS A 138 -14.15 0.56 15.31
C LYS A 138 -12.95 1.37 14.76
N GLN A 139 -13.12 2.67 14.56
CA GLN A 139 -12.04 3.54 14.07
C GLN A 139 -10.89 3.60 15.06
N THR A 140 -11.17 3.64 16.35
CA THR A 140 -10.14 3.59 17.39
C THR A 140 -9.38 2.27 17.36
N ALA A 141 -10.08 1.15 17.19
CA ALA A 141 -9.44 -0.17 17.08
C ALA A 141 -8.55 -0.28 15.83
N LEU A 142 -9.00 0.24 14.68
CA LEU A 142 -8.23 0.32 13.43
C LEU A 142 -6.97 1.18 13.58
N SER A 143 -7.10 2.37 14.17
CA SER A 143 -5.95 3.25 14.42
C SER A 143 -4.91 2.54 15.28
N THR A 144 -5.33 1.88 16.36
CA THR A 144 -4.42 1.15 17.25
C THR A 144 -3.80 -0.05 16.55
N GLN A 145 -4.53 -0.73 15.66
CA GLN A 145 -4.00 -1.81 14.83
C GLN A 145 -2.84 -1.30 13.95
N TYR A 146 -3.07 -0.21 13.18
CA TYR A 146 -2.04 0.37 12.30
C TYR A 146 -0.82 0.89 13.07
N ASP A 147 -1.02 1.52 14.23
CA ASP A 147 0.08 1.96 15.09
C ASP A 147 0.92 0.79 15.58
N THR A 148 0.25 -0.31 15.95
CA THR A 148 0.93 -1.54 16.41
C THR A 148 1.68 -2.20 15.26
N GLU A 149 1.11 -2.23 14.06
CA GLU A 149 1.75 -2.74 12.85
C GLU A 149 3.00 -1.92 12.47
N ALA A 150 2.92 -0.60 12.55
CA ALA A 150 4.06 0.28 12.34
C ALA A 150 5.20 -0.02 13.34
N GLN A 151 4.85 -0.30 14.62
CA GLN A 151 5.83 -0.72 15.62
C GLN A 151 6.46 -2.09 15.29
N VAL A 152 5.68 -3.05 14.80
CA VAL A 152 6.19 -4.36 14.35
C VAL A 152 7.19 -4.17 13.22
N ASN A 153 6.86 -3.35 12.21
CA ASN A 153 7.74 -3.08 11.07
C ASN A 153 9.03 -2.38 11.51
N LYS A 154 8.95 -1.44 12.45
CA LYS A 154 10.15 -0.81 13.05
C LYS A 154 11.04 -1.84 13.74
N LEU A 155 10.47 -2.74 14.54
CA LEU A 155 11.20 -3.80 15.22
C LEU A 155 11.81 -4.81 14.23
N LYS A 156 11.11 -5.14 13.13
CA LYS A 156 11.65 -5.98 12.05
C LYS A 156 12.88 -5.34 11.41
N ASN A 157 12.81 -4.07 11.07
CA ASN A 157 13.94 -3.33 10.51
C ASN A 157 15.13 -3.27 11.47
N GLN A 158 14.87 -3.03 12.76
CA GLN A 158 15.92 -3.05 13.78
C GLN A 158 16.56 -4.44 13.89
N TYR A 159 15.75 -5.50 13.89
CA TYR A 159 16.24 -6.88 13.95
C TYR A 159 17.13 -7.20 12.74
N VAL A 160 16.69 -6.87 11.52
CA VAL A 160 17.50 -7.08 10.30
C VAL A 160 18.81 -6.30 10.37
N ASN A 161 18.78 -5.04 10.83
CA ASN A 161 19.99 -4.24 11.00
C ASN A 161 20.97 -4.87 12.01
N TYR A 162 20.47 -5.40 13.14
CA TYR A 162 21.30 -6.12 14.10
C TYR A 162 21.85 -7.41 13.51
N GLN A 163 21.06 -8.14 12.72
CA GLN A 163 21.49 -9.36 12.05
C GLN A 163 22.63 -9.09 11.06
N ILE A 164 22.48 -8.03 10.23
CA ILE A 164 23.51 -7.60 9.28
C ILE A 164 24.78 -7.20 10.04
N ARG A 165 24.67 -6.38 11.10
CA ARG A 165 25.83 -5.98 11.92
C ARG A 165 26.50 -7.18 12.59
N ASN A 166 25.74 -8.15 13.06
CA ASN A 166 26.29 -9.37 13.64
C ASN A 166 27.03 -10.22 12.59
N GLY A 167 26.54 -10.25 11.34
CA GLY A 167 27.25 -10.90 10.23
C GLY A 167 28.55 -10.18 9.83
N MET A 168 28.66 -8.87 10.12
CA MET A 168 29.84 -8.08 9.80
C MET A 168 31.00 -8.24 10.81
N TYR A 169 30.83 -8.99 11.90
CA TYR A 169 31.94 -9.32 12.82
C TYR A 169 33.05 -10.10 12.12
N TYR A 170 32.73 -10.81 11.05
CA TYR A 170 33.69 -11.54 10.24
C TYR A 170 33.65 -11.00 8.80
N ILE A 171 34.75 -10.43 8.34
CA ILE A 171 34.93 -10.03 6.95
C ILE A 171 35.38 -11.27 6.18
N THR A 172 34.52 -11.80 5.35
CA THR A 172 34.82 -12.96 4.51
C THR A 172 35.33 -12.51 3.14
N ALA A 173 36.23 -13.31 2.55
CA ALA A 173 36.70 -13.07 1.19
C ALA A 173 35.53 -13.20 0.19
N PRO A 174 35.34 -12.26 -0.76
CA PRO A 174 34.27 -12.31 -1.74
C PRO A 174 34.47 -13.40 -2.80
N GLN A 175 35.71 -13.93 -2.93
CA GLN A 175 36.09 -14.94 -3.88
C GLN A 175 37.32 -15.73 -3.42
N ASP A 176 37.50 -16.92 -3.97
CA ASP A 176 38.72 -17.71 -3.73
C ASP A 176 39.93 -17.02 -4.37
N GLY A 177 41.01 -16.94 -3.62
CA GLY A 177 42.19 -16.23 -4.12
C GLY A 177 43.33 -16.19 -3.09
N TYR A 178 44.40 -15.53 -3.49
CA TYR A 178 45.58 -15.31 -2.66
C TYR A 178 45.57 -13.87 -2.09
N VAL A 179 45.90 -13.75 -0.83
CA VAL A 179 46.09 -12.43 -0.21
C VAL A 179 47.39 -11.82 -0.77
N ASN A 180 47.25 -10.80 -1.57
CA ASN A 180 48.39 -10.12 -2.18
C ASN A 180 48.98 -9.09 -1.21
N ARG A 181 48.13 -8.30 -0.55
CA ARG A 181 48.57 -7.27 0.37
C ARG A 181 47.57 -7.06 1.51
N ALA A 182 48.03 -7.18 2.75
CA ALA A 182 47.29 -6.71 3.90
C ALA A 182 47.58 -5.20 4.08
N LEU A 183 46.54 -4.39 3.97
CA LEU A 183 46.65 -2.94 4.07
C LEU A 183 46.53 -2.46 5.54
N GLN A 184 45.83 -3.26 6.36
CA GLN A 184 45.65 -3.07 7.80
C GLN A 184 46.01 -4.39 8.50
N SER A 185 46.97 -4.33 9.40
CA SER A 185 47.53 -5.54 10.05
C SER A 185 47.63 -5.45 11.58
N GLY A 186 47.22 -4.35 12.16
CA GLY A 186 47.33 -4.12 13.61
C GLY A 186 46.11 -4.64 14.40
N LEU A 187 46.38 -5.38 15.48
CA LEU A 187 45.34 -5.70 16.45
C LEU A 187 44.93 -4.43 17.21
N GLY A 188 43.63 -4.14 17.24
CA GLY A 188 43.08 -2.96 17.93
C GLY A 188 43.04 -1.67 17.10
N GLU A 189 43.39 -1.72 15.82
CA GLU A 189 43.20 -0.59 14.89
C GLU A 189 41.73 -0.33 14.60
N THR A 190 41.35 0.95 14.61
CA THR A 190 40.00 1.36 14.20
C THR A 190 39.97 1.52 12.68
N ILE A 191 39.21 0.66 12.01
CA ILE A 191 39.00 0.71 10.56
C ILE A 191 37.75 1.55 10.28
N LYS A 192 37.87 2.60 9.46
CA LYS A 192 36.74 3.40 9.02
C LYS A 192 35.99 2.68 7.91
N GLU A 193 34.69 2.90 7.85
CA GLU A 193 33.84 2.39 6.77
C GLU A 193 34.38 2.84 5.38
N GLY A 194 34.43 1.89 4.43
CA GLY A 194 34.99 2.13 3.10
C GLY A 194 36.52 2.03 2.99
N THR A 195 37.24 1.74 4.10
CA THR A 195 38.70 1.53 4.03
C THR A 195 39.02 0.13 3.52
N SER A 196 39.91 0.05 2.51
CA SER A 196 40.41 -1.23 2.01
C SER A 196 41.25 -1.94 3.06
N VAL A 197 40.88 -3.16 3.41
CA VAL A 197 41.55 -3.96 4.45
C VAL A 197 42.57 -4.91 3.86
N VAL A 198 42.22 -5.60 2.78
CA VAL A 198 43.04 -6.64 2.15
C VAL A 198 42.82 -6.59 0.63
N SER A 199 43.90 -6.80 -0.14
CA SER A 199 43.82 -7.03 -1.57
C SER A 199 43.90 -8.52 -1.84
N ILE A 200 42.90 -9.06 -2.57
CA ILE A 200 42.79 -10.47 -2.93
C ILE A 200 42.95 -10.59 -4.43
N MET A 201 43.92 -11.41 -4.85
CA MET A 201 44.10 -11.80 -6.22
C MET A 201 43.32 -13.09 -6.48
N PRO A 202 42.43 -13.17 -7.49
CA PRO A 202 41.72 -14.41 -7.82
C PRO A 202 42.67 -15.60 -8.03
N ALA A 203 42.25 -16.79 -7.59
CA ALA A 203 43.05 -18.01 -7.80
C ALA A 203 43.16 -18.40 -9.28
N ASN A 204 42.08 -18.15 -10.06
CA ASN A 204 42.02 -18.35 -11.49
C ASN A 204 41.90 -17.00 -12.18
N PHE A 205 42.93 -16.64 -12.95
CA PHE A 205 42.92 -15.42 -13.74
C PHE A 205 43.58 -15.68 -15.08
N GLU A 206 43.08 -15.01 -16.08
CA GLU A 206 43.71 -14.97 -17.39
C GLU A 206 44.60 -13.75 -17.50
N ILE A 207 45.83 -13.93 -17.97
CA ILE A 207 46.75 -12.83 -18.18
C ILE A 207 46.52 -12.18 -19.53
N ALA A 208 46.57 -10.88 -19.58
CA ALA A 208 46.56 -10.10 -20.81
C ALA A 208 47.65 -9.04 -20.76
N VAL A 209 48.23 -8.72 -21.91
CA VAL A 209 49.16 -7.58 -22.03
C VAL A 209 48.34 -6.33 -22.29
N GLU A 210 48.59 -5.34 -21.46
CA GLU A 210 48.05 -4.00 -21.61
C GLU A 210 49.04 -3.14 -22.38
N THR A 211 48.63 -2.63 -23.54
CA THR A 211 49.46 -1.74 -24.34
C THR A 211 48.77 -0.44 -24.65
N TYR A 212 49.51 0.63 -24.80
CA TYR A 212 49.00 1.96 -25.05
C TYR A 212 49.40 2.45 -26.43
N ILE A 213 48.43 2.84 -27.23
CA ILE A 213 48.58 3.15 -28.65
C ILE A 213 48.26 4.64 -28.86
N ASP A 214 49.07 5.29 -29.68
CA ASP A 214 48.88 6.68 -30.05
C ASP A 214 47.60 6.85 -30.88
N PRO A 215 46.88 7.96 -30.73
CA PRO A 215 45.62 8.21 -31.40
C PRO A 215 45.71 8.10 -32.92
N VAL A 216 46.82 8.43 -33.50
CA VAL A 216 47.07 8.36 -34.96
C VAL A 216 47.02 6.91 -35.47
N ASN A 217 47.41 5.94 -34.66
CA ASN A 217 47.45 4.53 -35.02
C ASN A 217 46.18 3.77 -34.66
N PHE A 218 45.33 4.33 -33.79
CA PHE A 218 44.16 3.65 -33.29
C PHE A 218 43.13 3.22 -34.36
N PRO A 219 42.88 4.00 -35.44
CA PRO A 219 41.96 3.57 -36.49
C PRO A 219 42.46 2.36 -37.30
N LEU A 220 43.74 2.08 -37.25
CA LEU A 220 44.38 1.02 -38.01
C LEU A 220 44.43 -0.32 -37.28
N ILE A 221 43.88 -0.38 -36.08
CA ILE A 221 43.90 -1.55 -35.22
C ILE A 221 42.48 -2.07 -35.03
N ASN A 222 42.30 -3.39 -35.26
CA ASN A 222 41.02 -4.04 -35.10
C ASN A 222 41.07 -5.16 -34.04
N ASN A 223 39.93 -5.44 -33.43
CA ASN A 223 39.82 -6.61 -32.56
C ASN A 223 39.99 -7.90 -33.38
N GLY A 224 40.69 -8.87 -32.83
CA GLY A 224 41.01 -10.12 -33.51
C GLY A 224 42.32 -10.12 -34.30
N GLU A 225 43.00 -8.98 -34.41
CA GLU A 225 44.28 -8.91 -35.08
C GLU A 225 45.40 -9.65 -34.30
N LYS A 226 46.23 -10.36 -35.00
CA LYS A 226 47.38 -11.07 -34.44
C LYS A 226 48.56 -10.12 -34.26
N VAL A 227 49.16 -10.15 -33.08
CA VAL A 227 50.31 -9.33 -32.70
C VAL A 227 51.41 -10.19 -32.12
N ARG A 228 52.62 -9.72 -32.23
CA ARG A 228 53.76 -10.38 -31.56
C ARG A 228 54.07 -9.65 -30.27
N VAL A 229 54.24 -10.43 -29.21
CA VAL A 229 54.54 -9.94 -27.88
C VAL A 229 55.87 -10.52 -27.41
N TRP A 230 56.70 -9.73 -26.75
CA TRP A 230 57.83 -10.23 -26.01
C TRP A 230 57.87 -9.59 -24.63
N PHE A 231 58.38 -10.34 -23.70
CA PHE A 231 58.36 -9.99 -22.30
C PHE A 231 59.77 -9.60 -21.83
N ASP A 232 59.89 -8.59 -20.99
CA ASP A 232 61.13 -8.20 -20.41
C ASP A 232 61.73 -9.33 -19.58
N GLY A 233 63.05 -9.52 -19.73
CA GLY A 233 63.78 -10.63 -19.12
C GLY A 233 63.81 -11.95 -19.88
N TRP A 234 63.11 -12.03 -21.02
CA TRP A 234 63.19 -13.21 -21.92
C TRP A 234 64.10 -12.94 -23.12
N PRO A 235 64.97 -13.91 -23.50
CA PRO A 235 65.87 -13.70 -24.61
C PRO A 235 65.08 -13.64 -25.93
N THR A 236 65.15 -12.50 -26.61
CA THR A 236 64.44 -12.25 -27.88
C THR A 236 65.38 -11.67 -28.91
N ILE A 237 65.22 -12.15 -30.20
CA ILE A 237 65.85 -11.58 -31.37
C ILE A 237 64.71 -11.17 -32.31
N ILE A 238 64.53 -9.86 -32.52
CA ILE A 238 63.44 -9.31 -33.32
C ILE A 238 63.97 -8.87 -34.68
N PHE A 239 63.37 -9.35 -35.78
CA PHE A 239 63.59 -8.87 -37.09
C PHE A 239 62.44 -7.93 -37.51
N SER A 240 62.71 -6.62 -37.50
CA SER A 240 61.74 -5.60 -37.90
C SER A 240 61.25 -5.84 -39.33
N GLY A 241 59.92 -5.86 -39.52
CA GLY A 241 59.32 -6.17 -40.82
C GLY A 241 59.06 -7.67 -41.08
N TRP A 242 59.62 -8.58 -40.30
CA TRP A 242 59.48 -10.03 -40.47
C TRP A 242 59.08 -10.71 -39.13
N PRO A 243 57.85 -10.44 -38.65
CA PRO A 243 57.44 -10.90 -37.30
C PRO A 243 57.43 -12.43 -37.18
N GLY A 244 57.19 -13.17 -38.26
CA GLY A 244 57.22 -14.62 -38.27
C GLY A 244 58.64 -15.23 -38.17
N ALA A 245 59.74 -14.47 -38.46
CA ALA A 245 61.11 -14.87 -38.34
C ALA A 245 61.78 -14.51 -37.01
N SER A 246 61.10 -13.76 -36.14
CA SER A 246 61.60 -13.32 -34.82
C SER A 246 61.63 -14.47 -33.82
N PHE A 247 62.74 -14.60 -33.07
CA PHE A 247 62.92 -15.66 -32.08
C PHE A 247 62.65 -15.12 -30.69
N GLY A 248 61.98 -15.94 -29.84
CA GLY A 248 61.64 -15.53 -28.43
C GLY A 248 60.42 -14.62 -28.31
N THR A 249 59.68 -14.43 -29.39
CA THR A 249 58.40 -13.69 -29.35
C THR A 249 57.23 -14.68 -29.26
N PHE A 250 56.12 -14.22 -28.70
CA PHE A 250 54.90 -14.99 -28.49
C PHE A 250 53.75 -14.37 -29.27
N GLY A 251 52.81 -15.20 -29.73
CA GLY A 251 51.59 -14.73 -30.35
C GLY A 251 50.63 -14.14 -29.32
N GLY A 252 49.98 -13.07 -29.74
CA GLY A 252 48.86 -12.46 -29.00
C GLY A 252 47.74 -12.05 -29.95
N THR A 253 46.56 -11.96 -29.48
CA THR A 253 45.40 -11.49 -30.23
C THR A 253 44.77 -10.30 -29.49
N ILE A 254 44.45 -9.26 -30.24
CA ILE A 254 43.76 -8.09 -29.67
C ILE A 254 42.33 -8.48 -29.31
N VAL A 255 42.02 -8.50 -28.00
CA VAL A 255 40.69 -8.89 -27.50
C VAL A 255 39.81 -7.71 -27.17
N ALA A 256 40.40 -6.58 -26.80
CA ALA A 256 39.63 -5.38 -26.52
C ALA A 256 40.44 -4.12 -26.82
N LYS A 257 39.78 -3.11 -27.35
CA LYS A 257 40.29 -1.73 -27.47
C LYS A 257 39.32 -0.77 -26.81
N GLU A 258 39.86 0.12 -25.97
CA GLU A 258 39.03 1.14 -25.32
C GLU A 258 38.86 2.34 -26.25
N ASN A 259 37.63 2.86 -26.30
CA ASN A 259 37.27 3.99 -27.18
C ASN A 259 37.46 5.38 -26.50
N PHE A 260 38.06 5.41 -25.31
CA PHE A 260 38.37 6.64 -24.60
C PHE A 260 39.88 6.74 -24.34
N ILE A 261 40.37 7.97 -24.30
CA ILE A 261 41.79 8.25 -24.09
C ILE A 261 42.10 8.10 -22.60
N SER A 262 43.14 7.32 -22.28
CA SER A 262 43.66 7.16 -20.95
C SER A 262 44.39 8.42 -20.48
N GLN A 263 44.70 8.52 -19.17
CA GLN A 263 45.40 9.69 -18.58
C GLN A 263 46.73 10.02 -19.23
N ASN A 264 47.36 9.08 -19.90
CA ASN A 264 48.64 9.24 -20.63
C ASN A 264 48.44 9.76 -22.06
N GLY A 265 47.23 10.10 -22.51
CA GLY A 265 46.92 10.60 -23.85
C GLY A 265 46.89 9.52 -24.95
N LYS A 266 46.87 8.25 -24.55
CA LYS A 266 46.87 7.10 -25.50
C LYS A 266 45.66 6.21 -25.29
N TYR A 267 45.30 5.42 -26.31
CA TYR A 267 44.24 4.42 -26.21
C TYR A 267 44.79 3.10 -25.65
N ARG A 268 44.06 2.54 -24.67
CA ARG A 268 44.39 1.26 -24.05
C ARG A 268 43.87 0.11 -24.90
N VAL A 269 44.73 -0.87 -25.15
CA VAL A 269 44.42 -2.11 -25.89
C VAL A 269 44.85 -3.29 -25.05
N LEU A 270 43.98 -4.33 -24.99
CA LEU A 270 44.26 -5.57 -24.30
C LEU A 270 44.53 -6.66 -25.30
N ILE A 271 45.64 -7.38 -25.08
CA ILE A 271 46.12 -8.48 -25.94
C ILE A 271 46.11 -9.75 -25.07
N ALA A 272 45.37 -10.76 -25.52
CA ALA A 272 45.37 -12.08 -24.91
C ALA A 272 46.31 -13.05 -25.64
N PRO A 273 46.71 -14.16 -25.01
CA PRO A 273 47.51 -15.20 -25.67
C PRO A 273 46.79 -15.73 -26.92
N ASP A 274 47.51 -15.88 -28.02
CA ASP A 274 47.00 -16.56 -29.21
C ASP A 274 47.00 -18.08 -28.98
N PRO A 275 45.81 -18.75 -28.98
CA PRO A 275 45.73 -20.19 -28.73
C PRO A 275 46.40 -21.03 -29.83
N GLU A 276 46.62 -20.46 -31.01
CA GLU A 276 47.26 -21.14 -32.15
C GLU A 276 48.80 -21.04 -32.13
N ASP A 277 49.41 -20.21 -31.28
CA ASP A 277 50.82 -20.00 -31.17
C ASP A 277 51.39 -20.59 -29.86
N LYS A 278 52.68 -20.40 -29.62
CA LYS A 278 53.35 -20.85 -28.40
C LYS A 278 52.70 -20.24 -27.17
N LYS A 279 52.41 -21.08 -26.14
CA LYS A 279 51.91 -20.66 -24.86
C LYS A 279 52.86 -19.63 -24.23
N TRP A 280 52.29 -18.59 -23.66
CA TRP A 280 53.06 -17.62 -22.89
C TRP A 280 53.72 -18.29 -21.68
N PRO A 281 54.90 -17.81 -21.25
CA PRO A 281 55.64 -18.43 -20.15
C PRO A 281 54.80 -18.46 -18.85
N ASP A 282 54.74 -19.58 -18.17
CA ASP A 282 53.98 -19.75 -16.90
C ASP A 282 54.60 -18.96 -15.74
N LEU A 283 55.83 -18.48 -15.87
CA LEU A 283 56.55 -17.69 -14.85
C LEU A 283 56.30 -16.17 -14.97
N LEU A 284 55.41 -15.74 -15.88
CA LEU A 284 55.09 -14.33 -16.01
C LEU A 284 54.32 -13.84 -14.77
N SER A 285 54.85 -12.81 -14.13
CA SER A 285 54.20 -12.16 -13.02
C SER A 285 53.33 -10.99 -13.51
N ILE A 286 52.20 -10.76 -12.83
CA ILE A 286 51.38 -9.58 -13.10
C ILE A 286 52.20 -8.33 -12.82
N GLY A 287 52.21 -7.39 -13.80
CA GLY A 287 53.04 -6.18 -13.72
C GLY A 287 54.41 -6.31 -14.39
N SER A 288 54.75 -7.47 -15.00
CA SER A 288 55.95 -7.59 -15.82
C SER A 288 55.84 -6.69 -17.07
N GLY A 289 56.95 -6.11 -17.47
CA GLY A 289 57.00 -5.32 -18.70
C GLY A 289 56.84 -6.19 -19.94
N ALA A 290 56.12 -5.68 -20.92
CA ALA A 290 55.93 -6.31 -22.21
C ALA A 290 55.97 -5.28 -23.33
N GLN A 291 56.49 -5.68 -24.47
CA GLN A 291 56.48 -4.88 -25.67
C GLN A 291 55.74 -5.63 -26.78
N THR A 292 55.09 -4.88 -27.66
CA THR A 292 54.23 -5.45 -28.71
C THR A 292 54.58 -4.91 -30.08
N LEU A 293 54.50 -5.76 -31.08
CA LEU A 293 54.62 -5.42 -32.47
C LEU A 293 53.36 -5.89 -33.22
N ALA A 294 52.62 -4.94 -33.74
CA ALA A 294 51.47 -5.20 -34.60
C ALA A 294 51.81 -4.78 -36.04
N LEU A 295 51.43 -5.62 -37.00
CA LEU A 295 51.37 -5.19 -38.39
C LEU A 295 50.03 -4.51 -38.60
N LEU A 296 50.09 -3.22 -38.87
CA LEU A 296 48.87 -2.42 -39.13
C LEU A 296 48.31 -2.78 -40.50
N ASN A 297 47.03 -2.53 -40.72
CA ASN A 297 46.38 -2.72 -42.00
C ASN A 297 47.06 -1.92 -43.12
N ASP A 298 47.07 -2.48 -44.31
CA ASP A 298 47.59 -1.81 -45.50
C ASP A 298 46.82 -0.54 -45.78
N VAL A 299 47.57 0.55 -45.93
CA VAL A 299 46.99 1.88 -46.20
C VAL A 299 47.61 2.46 -47.47
N PRO A 300 46.90 3.37 -48.18
CA PRO A 300 47.47 4.07 -49.33
C PRO A 300 48.67 4.89 -48.91
N ILE A 301 49.66 4.98 -49.81
CA ILE A 301 50.94 5.68 -49.58
C ILE A 301 50.74 7.15 -49.16
N TRP A 302 49.73 7.81 -49.71
CA TRP A 302 49.43 9.18 -49.33
C TRP A 302 48.98 9.30 -47.85
N PHE A 303 48.29 8.29 -47.32
CA PHE A 303 47.85 8.25 -45.93
C PHE A 303 49.03 8.05 -44.99
N GLU A 304 49.99 7.19 -45.36
CA GLU A 304 51.20 6.97 -44.56
C GLU A 304 52.12 8.19 -44.54
N ILE A 305 52.22 8.91 -45.64
CA ILE A 305 52.95 10.19 -45.69
C ILE A 305 52.27 11.23 -44.81
N TRP A 306 50.95 11.33 -44.88
CA TRP A 306 50.20 12.26 -44.04
C TRP A 306 50.33 11.93 -42.55
N ARG A 307 50.24 10.65 -42.18
CA ARG A 307 50.37 10.16 -40.84
C ARG A 307 51.75 10.44 -40.19
N THR A 308 52.83 10.36 -41.00
CA THR A 308 54.19 10.60 -40.51
C THR A 308 54.59 12.08 -40.47
N LEU A 309 53.85 12.93 -41.17
CA LEU A 309 54.10 14.39 -41.17
C LEU A 309 53.28 15.16 -40.11
N ASN A 310 52.27 14.54 -39.55
CA ASN A 310 51.35 15.18 -38.60
C ASN A 310 51.55 14.62 -37.19
#